data_7bb7a11a83e92e2f16bd8405a2805089
#
_entry.id   7bb7a11a83e92e2f16bd8405a2805089
#
_cell.length_a   1.000
_cell.length_b   1.000
_cell.length_c   1.000
_cell.angle_alpha   90.00
_cell.angle_beta   90.00
_cell.angle_gamma   90.00
#
_symmetry.space_group_name_H-M   'P 1'
#
loop_
_entity.id
_entity.type
_entity.pdbx_description
1 polymer ?
#
loop_
_entity_poly.entity_id
_entity_poly.type
_entity_poly.pdbx_seq_one_letter_code
_entity_poly.pdbx_strand_id
1 'polypeptide(L)'
;MRYFQKAIRRADLPVAYSEGFSPHMLMSFASPLGVGKTSMGEYFDLDIAEGASISPDEAAAKLQSQMADGISVVGAVEVSMKKADKCMSQVAAADYSVSFRPGKLNLPLDTGKLTAAFLDQPSIEIMRKTKTSQKVTDIRPWIYSFACENSRIEETQQNLNGMNFTEKRPCEKILHGEKAILNGNGRDACSFIFTMKLASGSVHNLKPELVMEAFAVFAGFTIPDYALMIQREEIYGECPDGYLIPLDGFALK
;
A
#
# COMPACT_ATOMS: atom_id res chain seq x y z
N MET A 1 -4.16 -3.52 -15.20
CA MET A 1 -4.90 -4.59 -15.91
C MET A 1 -4.15 -5.11 -17.15
N ARG A 2 -4.06 -4.37 -18.28
CA ARG A 2 -3.47 -4.88 -19.55
C ARG A 2 -2.04 -5.42 -19.43
N TYR A 3 -1.20 -4.82 -18.58
CA TYR A 3 0.17 -5.29 -18.34
C TYR A 3 0.17 -6.72 -17.78
N PHE A 4 -0.57 -6.95 -16.70
CA PHE A 4 -0.67 -8.27 -16.04
C PHE A 4 -1.29 -9.33 -16.96
N GLN A 5 -2.35 -8.99 -17.71
CA GLN A 5 -2.92 -9.93 -18.69
C GLN A 5 -1.88 -10.37 -19.73
N LYS A 6 -1.00 -9.46 -20.18
CA LYS A 6 0.08 -9.81 -21.12
C LYS A 6 1.16 -10.66 -20.44
N ALA A 7 1.53 -10.34 -19.20
CA ALA A 7 2.52 -11.10 -18.44
C ALA A 7 2.02 -12.53 -18.14
N ILE A 8 0.77 -12.68 -17.71
CA ILE A 8 0.13 -13.98 -17.45
C ILE A 8 0.13 -14.85 -18.71
N ARG A 9 -0.19 -14.27 -19.89
CA ARG A 9 -0.12 -15.01 -21.16
C ARG A 9 1.29 -15.43 -21.53
N ARG A 10 2.30 -14.58 -21.34
CA ARG A 10 3.71 -14.92 -21.59
C ARG A 10 4.24 -15.97 -20.62
N ALA A 11 3.72 -15.96 -19.38
CA ALA A 11 4.03 -16.96 -18.36
C ALA A 11 3.40 -18.33 -18.65
N ASP A 12 2.55 -18.42 -19.68
CA ASP A 12 1.81 -19.63 -20.03
C ASP A 12 1.06 -20.23 -18.83
N LEU A 13 0.39 -19.36 -18.07
CA LEU A 13 -0.44 -19.79 -16.96
C LEU A 13 -1.79 -20.29 -17.48
N PRO A 14 -2.28 -21.45 -16.99
CA PRO A 14 -3.54 -22.04 -17.44
C PRO A 14 -4.74 -21.32 -16.83
N VAL A 15 -5.03 -20.12 -17.32
CA VAL A 15 -6.06 -19.24 -16.74
C VAL A 15 -7.42 -19.46 -17.37
N ALA A 16 -8.47 -19.28 -16.59
CA ALA A 16 -9.84 -19.34 -17.05
C ALA A 16 -10.24 -18.03 -17.75
N TYR A 17 -11.16 -18.18 -18.69
CA TYR A 17 -11.78 -17.08 -19.44
C TYR A 17 -13.28 -17.07 -19.25
N SER A 18 -13.88 -15.89 -19.33
CA SER A 18 -15.34 -15.78 -19.32
C SER A 18 -15.97 -16.43 -20.54
N GLU A 19 -17.19 -16.88 -20.40
CA GLU A 19 -18.01 -17.36 -21.50
C GLU A 19 -18.53 -16.21 -22.39
N GLY A 20 -18.96 -16.54 -23.62
CA GLY A 20 -19.61 -15.62 -24.54
C GLY A 20 -18.76 -15.18 -25.72
N PHE A 21 -19.22 -14.18 -26.47
CA PHE A 21 -18.63 -13.73 -27.74
C PHE A 21 -17.31 -12.98 -27.62
N SER A 22 -16.97 -12.47 -26.43
CA SER A 22 -15.73 -11.71 -26.17
C SER A 22 -15.09 -12.21 -24.88
N PRO A 23 -14.48 -13.41 -24.89
CA PRO A 23 -13.86 -13.97 -23.70
C PRO A 23 -12.78 -13.07 -23.12
N HIS A 24 -12.84 -12.83 -21.83
CA HIS A 24 -11.80 -12.11 -21.11
C HIS A 24 -11.26 -12.96 -19.96
N MET A 25 -9.99 -12.77 -19.67
CA MET A 25 -9.31 -13.46 -18.58
C MET A 25 -10.00 -13.18 -17.24
N LEU A 26 -10.31 -14.22 -16.49
CA LEU A 26 -10.93 -14.10 -15.17
C LEU A 26 -9.87 -13.74 -14.16
N MET A 27 -9.66 -12.43 -13.98
CA MET A 27 -8.76 -11.86 -12.98
C MET A 27 -9.36 -10.59 -12.38
N SER A 28 -9.13 -10.37 -11.10
CA SER A 28 -9.58 -9.17 -10.40
C SER A 28 -8.58 -8.70 -9.35
N PHE A 29 -8.30 -7.38 -9.31
CA PHE A 29 -7.47 -6.80 -8.26
C PHE A 29 -8.29 -6.54 -7.00
N ALA A 30 -7.68 -6.73 -5.85
CA ALA A 30 -8.28 -6.43 -4.55
C ALA A 30 -8.66 -4.94 -4.44
N SER A 31 -7.69 -4.08 -4.66
CA SER A 31 -7.88 -2.62 -4.64
C SER A 31 -6.87 -1.97 -5.59
N PRO A 32 -7.30 -1.46 -6.75
CA PRO A 32 -6.37 -0.87 -7.72
C PRO A 32 -5.52 0.24 -7.11
N LEU A 33 -4.20 0.18 -7.31
CA LEU A 33 -3.29 1.21 -6.86
C LEU A 33 -3.46 2.49 -7.70
N GLY A 34 -3.54 3.63 -7.03
CA GLY A 34 -3.61 4.94 -7.70
C GLY A 34 -2.29 5.30 -8.38
N VAL A 35 -2.37 6.06 -9.49
CA VAL A 35 -1.20 6.55 -10.20
C VAL A 35 -0.33 7.44 -9.28
N GLY A 36 0.99 7.26 -9.35
CA GLY A 36 1.96 8.01 -8.56
C GLY A 36 2.19 7.47 -7.15
N LYS A 37 1.65 6.31 -6.83
CA LYS A 37 1.89 5.57 -5.58
C LYS A 37 2.75 4.35 -5.83
N THR A 38 3.52 3.96 -4.82
CA THR A 38 4.21 2.67 -4.75
C THR A 38 3.47 1.73 -3.82
N SER A 39 3.77 0.44 -3.88
CA SER A 39 3.17 -0.54 -2.98
C SER A 39 4.10 -1.70 -2.71
N MET A 40 4.00 -2.26 -1.50
CA MET A 40 4.64 -3.49 -1.08
C MET A 40 3.64 -4.66 -0.98
N GLY A 41 2.34 -4.35 -0.86
CA GLY A 41 1.27 -5.35 -0.72
C GLY A 41 0.12 -5.08 -1.69
N GLU A 42 0.14 -5.76 -2.85
CA GLU A 42 -0.95 -5.74 -3.83
C GLU A 42 -1.40 -7.16 -4.10
N TYR A 43 -2.72 -7.34 -4.21
CA TYR A 43 -3.33 -8.65 -4.42
C TYR A 43 -4.23 -8.66 -5.65
N PHE A 44 -4.27 -9.79 -6.31
CA PHE A 44 -5.28 -10.08 -7.33
C PHE A 44 -5.61 -11.56 -7.36
N ASP A 45 -6.87 -11.86 -7.63
CA ASP A 45 -7.32 -13.22 -7.92
C ASP A 45 -7.07 -13.57 -9.38
N LEU A 46 -6.74 -14.82 -9.62
CA LEU A 46 -6.61 -15.41 -10.93
C LEU A 46 -7.33 -16.76 -10.92
N ASP A 47 -8.36 -16.88 -11.73
CA ASP A 47 -9.09 -18.14 -11.84
C ASP A 47 -8.32 -19.09 -12.79
N ILE A 48 -8.00 -20.29 -12.31
CA ILE A 48 -7.33 -21.33 -13.10
C ILE A 48 -8.36 -22.11 -13.91
N ALA A 49 -8.00 -22.48 -15.15
CA ALA A 49 -8.88 -23.23 -16.05
C ALA A 49 -9.24 -24.59 -15.45
N GLU A 50 -10.48 -25.02 -15.66
CA GLU A 50 -10.96 -26.30 -15.20
C GLU A 50 -10.12 -27.47 -15.76
N GLY A 51 -9.76 -28.41 -14.90
CA GLY A 51 -8.91 -29.54 -15.25
C GLY A 51 -7.41 -29.25 -15.38
N ALA A 52 -7.01 -27.98 -15.28
CA ALA A 52 -5.58 -27.65 -15.19
C ALA A 52 -5.07 -27.82 -13.77
N SER A 53 -3.81 -28.23 -13.64
CA SER A 53 -3.12 -28.36 -12.36
C SER A 53 -1.84 -27.54 -12.41
N ILE A 54 -1.70 -26.60 -11.51
CA ILE A 54 -0.50 -25.78 -11.28
C ILE A 54 -0.41 -25.48 -9.80
N SER A 55 0.76 -25.65 -9.20
CA SER A 55 0.94 -25.27 -7.81
C SER A 55 1.06 -23.73 -7.66
N PRO A 56 0.69 -23.16 -6.49
CA PRO A 56 0.89 -21.74 -6.22
C PRO A 56 2.33 -21.27 -6.45
N ASP A 57 3.31 -22.05 -5.99
CA ASP A 57 4.73 -21.73 -6.14
C ASP A 57 5.17 -21.72 -7.61
N GLU A 58 4.70 -22.70 -8.40
CA GLU A 58 4.97 -22.74 -9.83
C GLU A 58 4.34 -21.55 -10.55
N ALA A 59 3.10 -21.21 -10.22
CA ALA A 59 2.39 -20.07 -10.79
C ALA A 59 3.12 -18.76 -10.47
N ALA A 60 3.54 -18.57 -9.22
CA ALA A 60 4.31 -17.41 -8.78
C ALA A 60 5.66 -17.31 -9.52
N ALA A 61 6.42 -18.42 -9.64
CA ALA A 61 7.70 -18.44 -10.32
C ALA A 61 7.57 -18.14 -11.83
N LYS A 62 6.59 -18.75 -12.50
CA LYS A 62 6.30 -18.48 -13.91
C LYS A 62 5.92 -17.03 -14.14
N LEU A 63 5.05 -16.47 -13.29
CA LEU A 63 4.64 -15.09 -13.41
C LEU A 63 5.82 -14.13 -13.15
N GLN A 64 6.63 -14.37 -12.11
CA GLN A 64 7.80 -13.56 -11.79
C GLN A 64 8.77 -13.49 -12.97
N SER A 65 8.98 -14.57 -13.71
CA SER A 65 9.87 -14.59 -14.89
C SER A 65 9.44 -13.63 -16.01
N GLN A 66 8.20 -13.17 -15.99
CA GLN A 66 7.60 -12.28 -16.98
C GLN A 66 7.34 -10.86 -16.47
N MET A 67 7.73 -10.56 -15.23
CA MET A 67 7.60 -9.21 -14.67
C MET A 67 8.71 -8.29 -15.18
N ALA A 68 8.37 -7.03 -15.32
CA ALA A 68 9.36 -5.97 -15.57
C ALA A 68 10.05 -5.57 -14.26
N ASP A 69 11.20 -4.91 -14.40
CA ASP A 69 11.90 -4.31 -13.26
C ASP A 69 10.97 -3.43 -12.42
N GLY A 70 11.07 -3.55 -11.10
CA GLY A 70 10.23 -2.82 -10.16
C GLY A 70 8.88 -3.47 -9.84
N ILE A 71 8.59 -4.67 -10.42
CA ILE A 71 7.42 -5.48 -10.05
C ILE A 71 7.90 -6.86 -9.60
N SER A 72 7.57 -7.23 -8.37
CA SER A 72 7.92 -8.52 -7.79
C SER A 72 6.66 -9.30 -7.42
N VAL A 73 6.64 -10.59 -7.73
CA VAL A 73 5.61 -11.53 -7.27
C VAL A 73 6.09 -12.09 -5.94
N VAL A 74 5.45 -11.70 -4.85
CA VAL A 74 5.84 -12.10 -3.49
C VAL A 74 5.47 -13.56 -3.23
N GLY A 75 4.33 -14.01 -3.75
CA GLY A 75 3.84 -15.38 -3.60
C GLY A 75 2.49 -15.57 -4.27
N ALA A 76 1.98 -16.78 -4.21
CA ALA A 76 0.62 -17.14 -4.58
C ALA A 76 0.07 -18.13 -3.56
N VAL A 77 -1.23 -18.09 -3.33
CA VAL A 77 -1.93 -19.01 -2.44
C VAL A 77 -3.25 -19.45 -3.08
N GLU A 78 -3.71 -20.64 -2.72
CA GLU A 78 -5.03 -21.09 -3.14
C GLU A 78 -6.11 -20.47 -2.26
N VAL A 79 -7.17 -19.97 -2.89
CA VAL A 79 -8.32 -19.39 -2.22
C VAL A 79 -9.61 -20.03 -2.71
N SER A 80 -10.67 -19.87 -1.92
CA SER A 80 -11.99 -20.36 -2.29
C SER A 80 -12.53 -19.69 -3.57
N MET A 81 -13.21 -20.47 -4.41
CA MET A 81 -13.87 -19.96 -5.62
C MET A 81 -15.18 -19.19 -5.33
N LYS A 82 -15.63 -19.13 -4.07
CA LYS A 82 -16.84 -18.41 -3.71
C LYS A 82 -16.67 -16.91 -3.96
N LYS A 83 -17.68 -16.27 -4.52
CA LYS A 83 -17.64 -14.84 -4.84
C LYS A 83 -17.36 -13.96 -3.60
N ALA A 84 -17.85 -14.36 -2.41
CA ALA A 84 -17.61 -13.65 -1.16
C ALA A 84 -16.15 -13.71 -0.72
N ASP A 85 -15.42 -14.75 -1.11
CA ASP A 85 -14.05 -15.01 -0.70
C ASP A 85 -13.02 -14.39 -1.68
N LYS A 86 -13.50 -13.78 -2.78
CA LYS A 86 -12.60 -13.05 -3.70
C LYS A 86 -11.96 -11.84 -3.01
N CYS A 87 -10.70 -11.62 -3.26
CA CYS A 87 -9.88 -10.59 -2.59
C CYS A 87 -10.55 -9.20 -2.63
N MET A 88 -11.15 -8.80 -3.76
CA MET A 88 -11.87 -7.53 -3.88
C MET A 88 -13.03 -7.40 -2.89
N SER A 89 -13.71 -8.50 -2.58
CA SER A 89 -14.87 -8.50 -1.66
C SER A 89 -14.45 -8.45 -0.20
N GLN A 90 -13.24 -8.89 0.10
CA GLN A 90 -12.72 -9.00 1.47
C GLN A 90 -11.97 -7.76 1.95
N VAL A 91 -11.57 -6.87 1.04
CA VAL A 91 -10.83 -5.65 1.42
C VAL A 91 -11.60 -4.84 2.46
N ALA A 92 -10.99 -4.65 3.63
CA ALA A 92 -11.53 -3.87 4.74
C ALA A 92 -10.64 -2.70 5.15
N ALA A 93 -9.32 -2.87 5.11
CA ALA A 93 -8.35 -1.85 5.50
C ALA A 93 -7.09 -1.91 4.64
N ALA A 94 -6.29 -0.85 4.70
CA ALA A 94 -4.95 -0.83 4.14
C ALA A 94 -4.01 0.03 4.99
N ASP A 95 -2.75 -0.40 5.05
CA ASP A 95 -1.67 0.36 5.66
C ASP A 95 -0.95 1.20 4.60
N TYR A 96 -0.58 2.40 5.02
CA TYR A 96 0.17 3.33 4.18
C TYR A 96 1.32 3.96 4.97
N SER A 97 2.43 4.19 4.26
CA SER A 97 3.44 5.15 4.65
C SER A 97 3.39 6.37 3.73
N VAL A 98 3.53 7.54 4.31
CA VAL A 98 3.49 8.82 3.60
C VAL A 98 4.67 9.66 4.03
N SER A 99 5.43 10.15 3.05
CA SER A 99 6.52 11.08 3.25
C SER A 99 6.41 12.27 2.31
N PHE A 100 7.26 13.27 2.52
CA PHE A 100 7.33 14.42 1.62
C PHE A 100 8.55 14.34 0.72
N ARG A 101 8.39 14.78 -0.51
CA ARG A 101 9.53 14.96 -1.42
C ARG A 101 10.53 15.93 -0.80
N PRO A 102 11.85 15.64 -0.90
CA PRO A 102 12.89 16.49 -0.33
C PRO A 102 12.73 17.97 -0.71
N GLY A 103 12.89 18.85 0.28
CA GLY A 103 12.82 20.31 0.09
C GLY A 103 11.43 20.89 -0.18
N LYS A 104 10.36 20.06 -0.12
CA LYS A 104 8.99 20.54 -0.37
C LYS A 104 8.29 21.07 0.88
N LEU A 105 8.64 20.57 2.06
CA LEU A 105 8.02 21.00 3.31
C LEU A 105 8.95 20.79 4.50
N ASN A 106 8.98 21.75 5.41
CA ASN A 106 9.59 21.62 6.73
C ASN A 106 8.48 21.54 7.77
N LEU A 107 8.42 20.46 8.51
CA LEU A 107 7.44 20.23 9.55
C LEU A 107 7.97 20.66 10.93
N PRO A 108 7.08 21.02 11.88
CA PRO A 108 7.46 21.26 13.26
C PRO A 108 8.09 20.04 13.91
N LEU A 109 9.04 20.23 14.83
CA LEU A 109 9.69 19.14 15.56
C LEU A 109 8.71 18.29 16.40
N ASP A 110 7.60 18.87 16.82
CA ASP A 110 6.57 18.21 17.64
C ASP A 110 5.48 17.48 16.81
N THR A 111 5.75 17.17 15.55
CA THR A 111 4.76 16.55 14.64
C THR A 111 4.17 15.26 15.21
N GLY A 112 4.96 14.45 15.93
CA GLY A 112 4.45 13.24 16.60
C GLY A 112 3.37 13.52 17.65
N LYS A 113 3.48 14.62 18.41
CA LYS A 113 2.43 15.04 19.36
C LYS A 113 1.20 15.57 18.65
N LEU A 114 1.39 16.24 17.51
CA LEU A 114 0.31 16.74 16.70
C LEU A 114 -0.53 15.61 16.08
N THR A 115 0.10 14.50 15.68
CA THR A 115 -0.66 13.34 15.16
C THR A 115 -1.54 12.70 16.25
N ALA A 116 -1.05 12.58 17.48
CA ALA A 116 -1.84 12.10 18.60
C ALA A 116 -3.04 13.03 18.89
N ALA A 117 -2.79 14.34 19.01
CA ALA A 117 -3.84 15.33 19.23
C ALA A 117 -4.87 15.37 18.07
N PHE A 118 -4.43 15.13 16.84
CA PHE A 118 -5.33 15.03 15.69
C PHE A 118 -6.28 13.84 15.82
N LEU A 119 -5.78 12.67 16.26
CA LEU A 119 -6.60 11.50 16.51
C LEU A 119 -7.51 11.61 17.74
N ASP A 120 -7.16 12.42 18.72
CA ASP A 120 -7.98 12.61 19.93
C ASP A 120 -9.24 13.45 19.68
N GLN A 121 -9.38 14.02 18.47
CA GLN A 121 -10.59 14.75 18.10
C GLN A 121 -11.80 13.79 18.03
N PRO A 122 -12.98 14.19 18.54
CA PRO A 122 -14.19 13.36 18.48
C PRO A 122 -14.71 13.18 17.05
N SER A 123 -14.39 14.10 16.16
CA SER A 123 -14.77 14.11 14.75
C SER A 123 -13.71 14.81 13.92
N ILE A 124 -13.46 14.31 12.73
CA ILE A 124 -12.57 14.91 11.72
C ILE A 124 -13.37 15.07 10.44
N GLU A 125 -13.89 16.26 10.25
CA GLU A 125 -14.77 16.56 9.11
C GLU A 125 -13.98 17.04 7.91
N ILE A 126 -14.24 16.45 6.74
CA ILE A 126 -13.69 16.88 5.45
C ILE A 126 -14.81 17.10 4.43
N MET A 127 -14.56 17.98 3.48
CA MET A 127 -15.43 18.16 2.31
C MET A 127 -15.08 17.14 1.23
N ARG A 128 -15.85 16.04 1.13
CA ARG A 128 -15.69 15.06 0.04
C ARG A 128 -16.45 15.53 -1.20
N LYS A 129 -15.72 15.63 -2.32
CA LYS A 129 -16.30 15.90 -3.64
C LYS A 129 -16.57 14.56 -4.34
N THR A 130 -17.81 14.37 -4.77
CA THR A 130 -18.18 13.31 -5.71
C THR A 130 -18.40 13.93 -7.09
N LYS A 131 -18.67 13.12 -8.11
CA LYS A 131 -18.94 13.65 -9.46
C LYS A 131 -20.12 14.63 -9.52
N THR A 132 -21.08 14.48 -8.62
CA THR A 132 -22.36 15.20 -8.66
C THR A 132 -22.68 16.01 -7.39
N SER A 133 -21.91 15.84 -6.31
CA SER A 133 -22.21 16.47 -5.03
C SER A 133 -20.95 16.73 -4.19
N GLN A 134 -21.10 17.65 -3.22
CA GLN A 134 -20.14 17.86 -2.15
C GLN A 134 -20.84 17.52 -0.84
N LYS A 135 -20.18 16.74 0.01
CA LYS A 135 -20.72 16.33 1.32
C LYS A 135 -19.66 16.45 2.39
N VAL A 136 -20.01 17.06 3.50
CA VAL A 136 -19.21 17.00 4.73
C VAL A 136 -19.27 15.57 5.24
N THR A 137 -18.13 15.01 5.54
CA THR A 137 -18.00 13.61 5.97
C THR A 137 -17.01 13.55 7.13
N ASP A 138 -17.42 12.96 8.24
CA ASP A 138 -16.52 12.62 9.33
C ASP A 138 -15.69 11.39 8.94
N ILE A 139 -14.38 11.57 8.89
CA ILE A 139 -13.44 10.49 8.56
C ILE A 139 -12.77 9.88 9.78
N ARG A 140 -12.98 10.43 11.00
CA ARG A 140 -12.34 9.92 12.22
C ARG A 140 -12.58 8.43 12.45
N PRO A 141 -13.81 7.86 12.26
CA PRO A 141 -14.06 6.41 12.42
C PRO A 141 -13.32 5.54 11.40
N TRP A 142 -12.83 6.10 10.30
CA TRP A 142 -12.15 5.39 9.23
C TRP A 142 -10.62 5.43 9.34
N ILE A 143 -10.10 6.11 10.37
CA ILE A 143 -8.68 6.18 10.69
C ILE A 143 -8.43 5.27 11.91
N TYR A 144 -7.90 4.07 11.66
CA TYR A 144 -7.63 3.10 12.73
C TYR A 144 -6.33 3.43 13.47
N SER A 145 -5.32 3.94 12.75
CA SER A 145 -4.10 4.47 13.33
C SER A 145 -3.52 5.59 12.47
N PHE A 146 -2.82 6.52 13.11
CA PHE A 146 -2.06 7.58 12.45
C PHE A 146 -0.93 8.01 13.36
N ALA A 147 0.30 7.90 12.91
CA ALA A 147 1.48 8.26 13.66
C ALA A 147 2.50 8.94 12.75
N CYS A 148 3.41 9.69 13.34
CA CYS A 148 4.55 10.29 12.66
C CYS A 148 5.83 9.88 13.35
N GLU A 149 6.73 9.26 12.62
CA GLU A 149 8.08 8.96 13.06
C GLU A 149 9.04 10.01 12.49
N ASN A 150 9.89 10.52 13.36
CA ASN A 150 10.96 11.43 12.99
C ASN A 150 12.26 10.63 12.95
N SER A 151 12.74 10.28 11.76
CA SER A 151 14.06 9.70 11.61
C SER A 151 15.09 10.82 11.56
N ARG A 152 15.83 11.04 12.63
CA ARG A 152 17.12 11.72 12.57
C ARG A 152 18.06 10.80 11.80
N ILE A 153 18.59 11.26 10.69
CA ILE A 153 19.69 10.57 10.03
C ILE A 153 20.91 10.83 10.92
N GLU A 154 21.16 9.95 11.89
CA GLU A 154 22.46 9.90 12.53
C GLU A 154 23.44 9.41 11.46
N GLU A 155 24.39 10.26 11.05
CA GLU A 155 25.55 9.87 10.25
C GLU A 155 26.37 8.85 11.05
N THR A 156 26.00 7.59 10.95
CA THR A 156 26.91 6.52 11.35
C THR A 156 27.94 6.34 10.24
N GLN A 157 29.00 7.16 10.27
CA GLN A 157 30.25 6.84 9.60
C GLN A 157 30.83 5.58 10.29
N GLN A 158 30.40 4.42 9.89
CA GLN A 158 31.07 3.16 10.20
C GLN A 158 31.48 2.44 8.92
N ASN A 159 32.78 2.54 8.66
CA ASN A 159 33.65 1.67 7.89
C ASN A 159 32.97 0.50 7.15
N LEU A 160 32.76 0.70 5.85
CA LEU A 160 32.57 -0.36 4.86
C LEU A 160 33.93 -1.00 4.53
N ASN A 161 34.40 -1.89 5.39
CA ASN A 161 35.41 -2.87 5.02
C ASN A 161 35.07 -4.21 5.68
N GLY A 162 34.59 -5.14 4.86
CA GLY A 162 34.61 -6.57 5.10
C GLY A 162 33.38 -7.14 5.80
N MET A 163 32.36 -7.55 5.04
CA MET A 163 31.49 -8.66 5.44
C MET A 163 30.96 -9.40 4.21
N ASN A 164 31.24 -10.69 4.19
CA ASN A 164 30.76 -11.68 3.22
C ASN A 164 29.25 -11.87 3.33
N PHE A 165 28.56 -11.82 2.19
CA PHE A 165 27.13 -12.11 2.06
C PHE A 165 26.91 -13.64 2.06
N THR A 166 26.51 -14.19 3.20
CA THR A 166 25.81 -15.48 3.28
C THR A 166 25.04 -15.50 4.60
N GLU A 167 23.77 -15.10 4.55
CA GLU A 167 22.70 -15.63 5.40
C GLU A 167 21.38 -14.94 5.08
N LYS A 168 20.36 -15.73 4.78
CA LYS A 168 18.97 -15.30 4.60
C LYS A 168 18.45 -14.70 5.91
N ARG A 169 18.19 -13.39 5.93
CA ARG A 169 17.46 -12.73 7.02
C ARG A 169 16.04 -12.38 6.57
N PRO A 170 15.04 -12.43 7.48
CA PRO A 170 13.68 -12.01 7.16
C PRO A 170 13.68 -10.53 6.79
N CYS A 171 12.72 -10.15 5.92
CA CYS A 171 12.55 -8.80 5.37
C CYS A 171 12.78 -7.70 6.41
N GLU A 172 13.99 -7.18 6.49
CA GLU A 172 14.24 -5.86 7.03
C GLU A 172 13.70 -4.86 6.01
N LYS A 173 12.85 -3.94 6.48
CA LYS A 173 12.30 -2.83 5.71
C LYS A 173 13.43 -2.12 4.97
N ILE A 174 13.61 -2.43 3.69
CA ILE A 174 14.50 -1.67 2.82
C ILE A 174 13.72 -0.41 2.46
N LEU A 175 13.87 0.62 3.29
CA LEU A 175 13.63 1.97 2.84
C LEU A 175 14.60 2.21 1.68
N HIS A 176 14.11 2.22 0.45
CA HIS A 176 14.89 2.66 -0.69
C HIS A 176 15.27 4.13 -0.44
N GLY A 177 16.44 4.29 0.20
CA GLY A 177 17.02 5.57 0.49
C GLY A 177 17.39 6.29 -0.80
N GLU A 178 16.62 7.29 -1.16
CA GLU A 178 17.21 8.40 -1.88
C GLU A 178 18.29 9.00 -0.97
N LYS A 179 19.51 9.06 -1.46
CA LYS A 179 20.61 9.78 -0.84
C LYS A 179 20.11 11.16 -0.43
N ALA A 180 20.12 11.45 0.87
CA ALA A 180 19.86 12.79 1.37
C ALA A 180 20.82 13.74 0.63
N ILE A 181 20.27 14.59 -0.25
CA ILE A 181 21.02 15.67 -0.86
C ILE A 181 21.23 16.67 0.27
N LEU A 182 22.44 16.68 0.80
CA LEU A 182 22.91 17.70 1.74
C LEU A 182 22.79 19.06 1.05
N ASN A 183 21.75 19.82 1.37
CA ASN A 183 21.75 21.24 1.08
C ASN A 183 22.83 21.87 1.96
N GLY A 184 23.78 22.59 1.34
CA GLY A 184 25.03 23.08 1.89
C GLY A 184 24.99 24.03 3.08
N ASN A 185 24.05 23.91 4.01
CA ASN A 185 23.92 24.68 5.24
C ASN A 185 23.74 23.81 6.49
N GLY A 186 24.37 22.63 6.59
CA GLY A 186 24.63 21.96 7.88
C GLY A 186 23.46 21.81 8.86
N ARG A 187 22.22 21.79 8.39
CA ARG A 187 21.04 21.49 9.22
C ARG A 187 20.62 20.07 8.94
N ASP A 188 20.62 19.24 9.97
CA ASP A 188 20.14 17.86 9.99
C ASP A 188 18.80 17.77 9.24
N ALA A 189 18.77 17.09 8.10
CA ALA A 189 17.54 16.87 7.37
C ALA A 189 16.71 15.82 8.13
N CYS A 190 15.75 16.27 8.93
CA CYS A 190 14.78 15.40 9.54
C CYS A 190 13.85 14.86 8.45
N SER A 191 13.78 13.55 8.31
CA SER A 191 12.80 12.89 7.44
C SER A 191 11.60 12.48 8.29
N PHE A 192 10.42 12.99 7.95
CA PHE A 192 9.16 12.63 8.61
C PHE A 192 8.47 11.54 7.78
N ILE A 193 8.15 10.43 8.42
CA ILE A 193 7.35 9.35 7.84
C ILE A 193 6.07 9.22 8.65
N PHE A 194 4.95 9.42 7.98
CA PHE A 194 3.63 9.20 8.55
C PHE A 194 3.18 7.78 8.21
N THR A 195 2.83 7.02 9.22
CA THR A 195 2.22 5.70 9.08
C THR A 195 0.74 5.78 9.41
N MET A 196 -0.10 5.12 8.63
CA MET A 196 -1.54 5.13 8.89
C MET A 196 -2.20 3.84 8.42
N LYS A 197 -3.17 3.35 9.21
CA LYS A 197 -4.09 2.28 8.83
C LYS A 197 -5.46 2.88 8.61
N LEU A 198 -6.02 2.69 7.41
CA LEU A 198 -7.24 3.34 6.96
C LEU A 198 -8.26 2.31 6.49
N ALA A 199 -9.55 2.61 6.71
CA ALA A 199 -10.63 1.85 6.09
C ALA A 199 -10.48 1.87 4.56
N SER A 200 -10.49 0.70 3.95
CA SER A 200 -10.36 0.51 2.51
C SER A 200 -11.29 -0.61 2.09
N GLY A 201 -12.41 -0.29 1.50
CA GLY A 201 -13.40 -1.29 1.10
C GLY A 201 -14.53 -0.68 0.29
N SER A 202 -15.54 -1.49 0.00
CA SER A 202 -16.68 -1.04 -0.81
C SER A 202 -17.59 -0.04 -0.08
N VAL A 203 -17.69 -0.14 1.24
CA VAL A 203 -18.53 0.75 2.06
C VAL A 203 -17.79 2.02 2.44
N HIS A 204 -16.57 1.84 2.96
CA HIS A 204 -15.72 2.95 3.38
C HIS A 204 -14.36 2.82 2.71
N ASN A 205 -13.97 3.88 2.00
CA ASN A 205 -12.66 3.96 1.35
C ASN A 205 -12.09 5.35 1.60
N LEU A 206 -11.10 5.42 2.49
CA LEU A 206 -10.42 6.65 2.86
C LEU A 206 -9.03 6.66 2.22
N LYS A 207 -8.78 7.71 1.43
CA LYS A 207 -7.47 7.89 0.79
C LYS A 207 -6.50 8.57 1.74
N PRO A 208 -5.22 8.17 1.77
CA PRO A 208 -4.20 8.80 2.62
C PRO A 208 -4.02 10.30 2.35
N GLU A 209 -4.21 10.76 1.11
CA GLU A 209 -4.14 12.18 0.78
C GLU A 209 -5.15 13.00 1.60
N LEU A 210 -6.39 12.50 1.75
CA LEU A 210 -7.43 13.21 2.50
C LEU A 210 -7.11 13.32 4.00
N VAL A 211 -6.47 12.29 4.56
CA VAL A 211 -6.00 12.32 5.95
C VAL A 211 -4.90 13.35 6.11
N MET A 212 -3.92 13.37 5.19
CA MET A 212 -2.81 14.33 5.21
C MET A 212 -3.32 15.77 5.02
N GLU A 213 -4.28 16.00 4.14
CA GLU A 213 -4.91 17.33 3.94
C GLU A 213 -5.64 17.79 5.22
N ALA A 214 -6.42 16.91 5.84
CA ALA A 214 -7.10 17.23 7.10
C ALA A 214 -6.09 17.51 8.24
N PHE A 215 -5.03 16.70 8.33
CA PHE A 215 -3.96 16.91 9.30
C PHE A 215 -3.21 18.22 9.06
N ALA A 216 -2.94 18.58 7.80
CA ALA A 216 -2.28 19.84 7.47
C ALA A 216 -3.10 21.06 7.92
N VAL A 217 -4.43 21.02 7.71
CA VAL A 217 -5.34 22.05 8.21
C VAL A 217 -5.30 22.13 9.74
N PHE A 218 -5.36 20.99 10.41
CA PHE A 218 -5.29 20.93 11.88
C PHE A 218 -3.97 21.47 12.44
N ALA A 219 -2.84 21.08 11.83
CA ALA A 219 -1.50 21.47 12.26
C ALA A 219 -1.05 22.85 11.76
N GLY A 220 -1.88 23.54 10.93
CA GLY A 220 -1.64 24.90 10.47
C GLY A 220 -0.57 25.02 9.36
N PHE A 221 -0.42 24.00 8.51
CA PHE A 221 0.47 24.07 7.35
C PHE A 221 -0.25 23.73 6.04
N THR A 222 0.40 23.98 4.93
CA THR A 222 -0.14 23.69 3.59
C THR A 222 0.75 22.66 2.90
N ILE A 223 0.14 21.66 2.30
CA ILE A 223 0.84 20.65 1.49
C ILE A 223 0.97 21.19 0.07
N PRO A 224 2.20 21.40 -0.45
CA PRO A 224 2.40 21.81 -1.84
C PRO A 224 1.94 20.72 -2.82
N ASP A 225 1.59 21.12 -4.03
CA ASP A 225 1.23 20.20 -5.10
C ASP A 225 2.35 19.19 -5.33
N TYR A 226 1.96 17.92 -5.48
CA TYR A 226 2.87 16.79 -5.71
C TYR A 226 3.95 16.58 -4.63
N ALA A 227 3.77 17.14 -3.43
CA ALA A 227 4.74 16.98 -2.35
C ALA A 227 4.69 15.59 -1.70
N LEU A 228 3.54 14.94 -1.69
CA LEU A 228 3.38 13.64 -1.03
C LEU A 228 4.00 12.51 -1.87
N MET A 229 4.72 11.63 -1.18
CA MET A 229 5.12 10.30 -1.63
C MET A 229 4.36 9.30 -0.80
N ILE A 230 3.52 8.49 -1.44
CA ILE A 230 2.61 7.56 -0.77
C ILE A 230 2.95 6.14 -1.20
N GLN A 231 3.17 5.29 -0.23
CA GLN A 231 3.35 3.85 -0.41
C GLN A 231 2.24 3.11 0.32
N ARG A 232 1.62 2.15 -0.35
CA ARG A 232 0.75 1.17 0.32
C ARG A 232 1.64 0.06 0.86
N GLU A 233 1.57 -0.21 2.14
CA GLU A 233 2.37 -1.26 2.76
C GLU A 233 1.67 -2.61 2.70
N GLU A 234 0.35 -2.63 2.97
CA GLU A 234 -0.42 -3.87 3.04
C GLU A 234 -1.91 -3.62 2.82
N ILE A 235 -2.63 -4.67 2.38
CA ILE A 235 -4.08 -4.71 2.27
C ILE A 235 -4.62 -5.82 3.18
N TYR A 236 -5.63 -5.48 3.97
CA TYR A 236 -6.23 -6.37 4.96
C TYR A 236 -7.68 -6.69 4.60
N GLY A 237 -8.05 -7.94 4.88
CA GLY A 237 -9.42 -8.37 5.02
C GLY A 237 -9.82 -8.46 6.49
N GLU A 238 -11.13 -8.46 6.75
CA GLU A 238 -11.69 -8.64 8.09
C GLU A 238 -12.18 -10.07 8.27
N CYS A 239 -11.67 -10.74 9.30
CA CYS A 239 -12.12 -12.05 9.72
C CYS A 239 -13.49 -11.97 10.41
N PRO A 240 -14.27 -13.10 10.51
CA PRO A 240 -15.54 -13.13 11.24
C PRO A 240 -15.44 -12.64 12.69
N ASP A 241 -14.27 -12.79 13.30
CA ASP A 241 -13.99 -12.35 14.68
C ASP A 241 -13.62 -10.85 14.78
N GLY A 242 -13.67 -10.09 13.66
CA GLY A 242 -13.38 -8.67 13.59
C GLY A 242 -11.89 -8.30 13.51
N TYR A 243 -11.00 -9.30 13.42
CA TYR A 243 -9.56 -9.04 13.25
C TYR A 243 -9.21 -8.76 11.78
N LEU A 244 -8.30 -7.82 11.58
CA LEU A 244 -7.73 -7.53 10.27
C LEU A 244 -6.49 -8.39 10.04
N ILE A 245 -6.51 -9.19 8.97
CA ILE A 245 -5.36 -9.99 8.52
C ILE A 245 -5.02 -9.67 7.07
N PRO A 246 -3.75 -9.79 6.63
CA PRO A 246 -3.38 -9.67 5.23
C PRO A 246 -4.21 -10.61 4.36
N LEU A 247 -4.47 -10.22 3.11
CA LEU A 247 -5.39 -10.98 2.24
C LEU A 247 -4.89 -12.40 1.91
N ASP A 248 -3.60 -12.65 1.90
CA ASP A 248 -3.03 -14.00 1.77
C ASP A 248 -3.31 -14.92 2.98
N GLY A 249 -3.63 -14.34 4.13
CA GLY A 249 -4.07 -15.07 5.32
C GLY A 249 -5.41 -15.80 5.16
N PHE A 250 -6.18 -15.53 4.09
CA PHE A 250 -7.41 -16.24 3.72
C PHE A 250 -7.17 -17.47 2.83
N ALA A 251 -5.91 -17.89 2.69
CA ALA A 251 -5.55 -19.09 1.96
C ALA A 251 -6.30 -20.33 2.47
N LEU A 252 -6.64 -21.24 1.56
CA LEU A 252 -7.12 -22.58 1.91
C LEU A 252 -6.01 -23.33 2.65
N LYS A 253 -6.38 -23.97 3.76
CA LYS A 253 -5.47 -24.79 4.58
C LYS A 253 -5.44 -26.22 4.07
#